data_0c2822869d742b86796a04f72568153d
#
_entry.id   0c2822869d742b86796a04f72568153d
#
_cell.length_a   1.000
_cell.length_b   1.000
_cell.length_c   1.000
_cell.angle_alpha   90.00
_cell.angle_beta   90.00
_cell.angle_gamma   90.00
#
_symmetry.space_group_name_H-M   'P 1'
#
loop_
_entity.id
_entity.type
_entity.pdbx_description
1 polymer ?
#
loop_
_entity_poly.entity_id
_entity_poly.type
_entity_poly.pdbx_seq_one_letter_code
_entity_poly.pdbx_strand_id
1 'polypeptide(L)'
;MPNFILEKEHKDIKERLIREYSKKQNNNRQNEKHIGIYVDNDEWYTNIYNTISTLVFIKNSVLNYNLLNDRFLEFMKIYGIKSNPSIFSYASIERTMKEFLKNDIILDFKFTNNFNYNFLLSAELQIPVAIGNTTDYFENCNNDYLKNTIVVNAEDNPDMNKKIIENILDNKEKIKENLKIWKEKYNNIAKENLQKMVKE
;
A
#
# COMPACT_ATOMS: atom_id res chain seq x y z
N MET A 1 -5.32 -4.23 -18.41
CA MET A 1 -5.70 -5.65 -18.22
C MET A 1 -5.91 -5.88 -16.74
N PRO A 2 -6.97 -6.55 -16.33
CA PRO A 2 -7.13 -6.92 -14.94
C PRO A 2 -6.04 -7.94 -14.60
N ASN A 3 -5.14 -7.57 -13.73
CA ASN A 3 -4.19 -8.51 -13.22
C ASN A 3 -4.89 -9.37 -12.19
N PHE A 4 -5.22 -10.58 -12.56
CA PHE A 4 -5.54 -11.64 -11.62
C PHE A 4 -4.30 -11.89 -10.80
N ILE A 5 -4.27 -11.27 -9.65
CA ILE A 5 -3.02 -11.12 -8.92
C ILE A 5 -2.53 -12.44 -8.38
N LEU A 6 -3.39 -13.45 -8.25
CA LEU A 6 -2.94 -14.69 -7.62
C LEU A 6 -3.58 -15.91 -8.28
N GLU A 7 -2.76 -16.70 -8.91
CA GLU A 7 -3.03 -18.09 -9.20
C GLU A 7 -3.30 -18.88 -7.91
N LYS A 8 -3.90 -20.06 -8.04
CA LYS A 8 -4.29 -20.89 -6.88
C LYS A 8 -3.11 -21.15 -5.92
N GLU A 9 -1.91 -21.34 -6.44
CA GLU A 9 -0.68 -21.54 -5.66
C GLU A 9 -0.33 -20.35 -4.77
N HIS A 10 -0.54 -19.12 -5.25
CA HIS A 10 -0.30 -17.91 -4.47
C HIS A 10 -1.35 -17.72 -3.36
N LYS A 11 -2.55 -18.29 -3.52
CA LYS A 11 -3.58 -18.23 -2.49
C LYS A 11 -3.16 -18.99 -1.23
N ASP A 12 -2.58 -20.18 -1.40
CA ASP A 12 -2.09 -20.99 -0.27
C ASP A 12 -0.92 -20.30 0.44
N ILE A 13 0.00 -19.72 -0.33
CA ILE A 13 1.12 -18.92 0.21
C ILE A 13 0.58 -17.75 1.03
N LYS A 14 -0.36 -16.98 0.47
CA LYS A 14 -0.98 -15.85 1.12
C LYS A 14 -1.64 -16.25 2.47
N GLU A 15 -2.48 -17.27 2.46
CA GLU A 15 -3.18 -17.71 3.68
C GLU A 15 -2.21 -18.14 4.78
N ARG A 16 -1.15 -18.87 4.40
CA ARG A 16 -0.06 -19.25 5.31
C ARG A 16 0.61 -18.01 5.91
N LEU A 17 1.01 -17.06 5.06
CA LEU A 17 1.70 -15.85 5.50
C LEU A 17 0.84 -14.97 6.39
N ILE A 18 -0.43 -14.76 6.08
CA ILE A 18 -1.34 -14.00 6.92
C ILE A 18 -1.45 -14.63 8.31
N ARG A 19 -1.58 -15.96 8.40
CA ARG A 19 -1.63 -16.67 9.70
C ARG A 19 -0.34 -16.51 10.50
N GLU A 20 0.82 -16.60 9.85
CA GLU A 20 2.13 -16.43 10.50
C GLU A 20 2.31 -15.02 11.06
N TYR A 21 1.94 -14.00 10.27
CA TYR A 21 2.13 -12.60 10.66
C TYR A 21 1.11 -12.14 11.70
N SER A 22 -0.14 -12.58 11.64
CA SER A 22 -1.14 -12.27 12.66
C SER A 22 -0.71 -12.75 14.06
N LYS A 23 -0.05 -13.91 14.15
CA LYS A 23 0.49 -14.41 15.42
C LYS A 23 1.66 -13.59 15.94
N LYS A 24 2.53 -13.10 15.04
CA LYS A 24 3.73 -12.32 15.41
C LYS A 24 3.40 -10.89 15.82
N GLN A 25 2.40 -10.27 15.21
CA GLN A 25 1.99 -8.90 15.53
C GLN A 25 1.49 -8.75 16.97
N ASN A 26 0.83 -9.78 17.49
CA ASN A 26 0.31 -9.75 18.86
C ASN A 26 1.39 -9.79 19.94
N ASN A 27 2.61 -10.21 19.63
CA ASN A 27 3.63 -10.50 20.64
C ASN A 27 4.74 -9.45 20.77
N ASN A 28 4.99 -8.57 19.80
CA ASN A 28 6.26 -7.82 19.76
C ASN A 28 6.17 -6.33 19.35
N ARG A 29 4.99 -5.76 19.06
CA ARG A 29 4.89 -4.38 18.59
C ARG A 29 4.43 -3.44 19.71
N GLN A 30 5.36 -3.00 20.56
CA GLN A 30 5.11 -1.92 21.51
C GLN A 30 5.03 -0.58 20.75
N ASN A 31 3.80 -0.10 20.48
CA ASN A 31 3.48 1.28 20.07
C ASN A 31 4.17 1.84 18.79
N GLU A 32 4.91 1.06 18.01
CA GLU A 32 5.50 1.52 16.76
C GLU A 32 4.55 1.31 15.58
N LYS A 33 4.43 2.33 14.72
CA LYS A 33 3.64 2.30 13.47
C LYS A 33 4.58 1.91 12.32
N HIS A 34 4.43 0.73 11.77
CA HIS A 34 5.23 0.28 10.63
C HIS A 34 4.59 0.76 9.31
N ILE A 35 5.32 1.56 8.57
CA ILE A 35 4.86 2.20 7.34
C ILE A 35 5.71 1.70 6.18
N GLY A 36 5.08 1.19 5.14
CA GLY A 36 5.76 0.69 3.95
C GLY A 36 5.74 1.71 2.81
N ILE A 37 6.89 1.94 2.18
CA ILE A 37 7.03 2.68 0.93
C ILE A 37 7.81 1.79 -0.03
N TYR A 38 7.16 1.33 -1.09
CA TYR A 38 7.74 0.42 -2.06
C TYR A 38 7.62 1.01 -3.46
N VAL A 39 8.74 1.22 -4.12
CA VAL A 39 8.81 1.85 -5.43
C VAL A 39 9.60 0.98 -6.40
N ASP A 40 9.28 1.09 -7.68
CA ASP A 40 9.98 0.39 -8.76
C ASP A 40 11.27 1.11 -9.15
N ASN A 41 11.25 2.45 -9.01
CA ASN A 41 12.36 3.35 -9.30
C ASN A 41 12.20 4.64 -8.47
N ASP A 42 13.14 5.55 -8.54
CA ASP A 42 13.14 6.83 -7.82
C ASP A 42 12.74 8.02 -8.71
N GLU A 43 11.96 7.79 -9.74
CA GLU A 43 11.52 8.82 -10.66
C GLU A 43 10.52 9.79 -9.99
N TRP A 44 10.46 11.01 -10.54
CA TRP A 44 9.66 12.11 -9.98
C TRP A 44 8.18 11.77 -9.77
N TYR A 45 7.58 10.96 -10.65
CA TYR A 45 6.17 10.57 -10.57
C TYR A 45 5.84 9.64 -9.38
N THR A 46 6.84 9.06 -8.75
CA THR A 46 6.66 8.25 -7.54
C THR A 46 6.35 9.10 -6.30
N ASN A 47 6.57 10.40 -6.39
CA ASN A 47 6.30 11.39 -5.34
C ASN A 47 6.91 11.03 -3.97
N ILE A 48 8.10 10.46 -3.99
CA ILE A 48 8.78 9.97 -2.79
C ILE A 48 9.02 11.11 -1.78
N TYR A 49 9.37 12.31 -2.25
CA TYR A 49 9.64 13.46 -1.38
C TYR A 49 8.45 13.79 -0.49
N ASN A 50 7.26 13.94 -1.07
CA ASN A 50 6.06 14.21 -0.30
C ASN A 50 5.69 13.05 0.62
N THR A 51 5.87 11.82 0.14
CA THR A 51 5.60 10.62 0.92
C THR A 51 6.50 10.53 2.15
N ILE A 52 7.82 10.74 2.00
CA ILE A 52 8.77 10.67 3.12
C ILE A 52 8.62 11.88 4.04
N SER A 53 8.43 13.09 3.49
CA SER A 53 8.25 14.30 4.31
C SER A 53 7.01 14.21 5.21
N THR A 54 5.98 13.50 4.80
CA THR A 54 4.82 13.23 5.64
C THR A 54 5.19 12.43 6.90
N LEU A 55 6.19 11.55 6.83
CA LEU A 55 6.62 10.72 7.98
C LEU A 55 7.24 11.55 9.12
N VAL A 56 7.81 12.71 8.81
CA VAL A 56 8.37 13.63 9.83
C VAL A 56 7.31 14.00 10.87
N PHE A 57 6.05 14.04 10.47
CA PHE A 57 4.92 14.42 11.33
C PHE A 57 4.27 13.22 12.03
N ILE A 58 4.64 11.99 11.71
CA ILE A 58 4.04 10.78 12.29
C ILE A 58 4.94 10.24 13.40
N LYS A 59 4.50 10.44 14.64
CA LYS A 59 5.25 9.97 15.82
C LYS A 59 5.29 8.44 15.90
N ASN A 60 6.42 7.92 16.40
CA ASN A 60 6.66 6.49 16.62
C ASN A 60 6.49 5.66 15.33
N SER A 61 6.89 6.19 14.19
CA SER A 61 6.88 5.48 12.94
C SER A 61 8.23 4.80 12.65
N VAL A 62 8.15 3.65 11.99
CA VAL A 62 9.29 2.93 11.42
C VAL A 62 9.00 2.73 9.94
N LEU A 63 9.86 3.26 9.09
CA LEU A 63 9.75 3.13 7.64
C LEU A 63 10.38 1.82 7.17
N ASN A 64 9.60 1.00 6.46
CA ASN A 64 10.10 -0.13 5.68
C ASN A 64 10.09 0.26 4.19
N TYR A 65 11.23 0.11 3.51
CA TYR A 65 11.36 0.55 2.12
C TYR A 65 12.27 -0.40 1.33
N ASN A 66 12.13 -0.42 0.00
CA ASN A 66 12.96 -1.27 -0.88
C ASN A 66 14.02 -0.51 -1.66
N LEU A 67 13.71 0.68 -2.13
CA LEU A 67 14.60 1.47 -2.99
C LEU A 67 14.50 2.96 -2.62
N LEU A 68 15.57 3.50 -2.06
CA LEU A 68 15.72 4.91 -1.82
C LEU A 68 17.16 5.32 -2.17
N ASN A 69 17.32 6.49 -2.76
CA ASN A 69 18.65 7.04 -3.04
C ASN A 69 19.28 7.69 -1.79
N ASP A 70 20.56 8.02 -1.87
CA ASP A 70 21.32 8.56 -0.74
C ASP A 70 20.73 9.86 -0.18
N ARG A 71 20.11 10.70 -1.01
CA ARG A 71 19.48 11.95 -0.56
C ARG A 71 18.31 11.69 0.38
N PHE A 72 17.51 10.67 0.09
CA PHE A 72 16.41 10.27 0.98
C PHE A 72 16.93 9.65 2.28
N LEU A 73 17.99 8.86 2.20
CA LEU A 73 18.62 8.29 3.39
C LEU A 73 19.18 9.38 4.30
N GLU A 74 19.82 10.41 3.72
CA GLU A 74 20.31 11.56 4.46
C GLU A 74 19.15 12.37 5.07
N PHE A 75 18.09 12.63 4.31
CA PHE A 75 16.89 13.29 4.82
C PHE A 75 16.31 12.55 6.04
N MET A 76 16.13 11.24 5.93
CA MET A 76 15.61 10.43 7.04
C MET A 76 16.50 10.50 8.28
N LYS A 77 17.82 10.51 8.10
CA LYS A 77 18.78 10.66 9.19
C LYS A 77 18.68 12.02 9.87
N ILE A 78 18.58 13.10 9.09
CA ILE A 78 18.45 14.48 9.60
C ILE A 78 17.18 14.62 10.46
N TYR A 79 16.06 14.04 10.01
CA TYR A 79 14.77 14.14 10.71
C TYR A 79 14.55 13.01 11.73
N GLY A 80 15.51 12.15 11.97
CA GLY A 80 15.42 11.07 12.95
C GLY A 80 14.36 10.02 12.64
N ILE A 81 14.03 9.80 11.35
CA ILE A 81 13.08 8.79 10.92
C ILE A 81 13.75 7.42 11.06
N LYS A 82 13.21 6.58 11.92
CA LYS A 82 13.64 5.18 12.02
C LYS A 82 13.30 4.43 10.73
N SER A 83 14.22 3.65 10.21
CA SER A 83 14.01 2.95 8.94
C SER A 83 14.65 1.58 8.90
N ASN A 84 13.99 0.66 8.18
CA ASN A 84 14.46 -0.69 7.91
C ASN A 84 14.49 -0.91 6.39
N PRO A 85 15.66 -1.05 5.79
CA PRO A 85 15.74 -1.38 4.38
C PRO A 85 15.25 -2.82 4.13
N SER A 86 14.43 -2.98 3.13
CA SER A 86 13.95 -4.27 2.64
C SER A 86 14.69 -4.63 1.37
N ILE A 87 15.53 -5.65 1.42
CA ILE A 87 16.25 -6.12 0.23
C ILE A 87 15.30 -7.05 -0.53
N PHE A 88 14.38 -6.50 -1.31
CA PHE A 88 13.61 -7.29 -2.24
C PHE A 88 13.43 -6.56 -3.57
N SER A 89 13.30 -7.36 -4.61
CA SER A 89 12.75 -6.94 -5.90
C SER A 89 11.39 -7.61 -6.07
N TYR A 90 10.50 -7.04 -6.85
CA TYR A 90 9.19 -7.65 -7.19
C TYR A 90 9.30 -9.00 -7.92
N ALA A 91 10.51 -9.58 -8.04
CA ALA A 91 10.76 -10.87 -8.70
C ALA A 91 10.15 -12.08 -7.97
N SER A 92 9.90 -11.97 -6.66
CA SER A 92 9.29 -13.05 -5.87
C SER A 92 8.04 -12.56 -5.15
N ILE A 93 6.88 -13.05 -5.58
CA ILE A 93 5.60 -12.70 -4.98
C ILE A 93 5.52 -13.05 -3.49
N GLU A 94 6.04 -14.19 -3.08
CA GLU A 94 6.05 -14.60 -1.68
C GLU A 94 6.88 -13.62 -0.82
N ARG A 95 8.04 -13.22 -1.31
CA ARG A 95 8.91 -12.27 -0.61
C ARG A 95 8.28 -10.89 -0.52
N THR A 96 7.67 -10.43 -1.60
CA THR A 96 6.93 -9.17 -1.65
C THR A 96 5.77 -9.18 -0.64
N MET A 97 4.98 -10.24 -0.60
CA MET A 97 3.91 -10.40 0.39
C MET A 97 4.44 -10.35 1.83
N LYS A 98 5.57 -11.01 2.11
CA LYS A 98 6.20 -10.98 3.45
C LYS A 98 6.59 -9.55 3.86
N GLU A 99 7.16 -8.78 2.94
CA GLU A 99 7.54 -7.40 3.22
C GLU A 99 6.30 -6.52 3.46
N PHE A 100 5.26 -6.67 2.64
CA PHE A 100 4.01 -5.94 2.81
C PHE A 100 3.36 -6.23 4.16
N LEU A 101 3.28 -7.49 4.57
CA LEU A 101 2.67 -7.93 5.83
C LEU A 101 3.40 -7.41 7.09
N LYS A 102 4.62 -6.88 6.96
CA LYS A 102 5.31 -6.21 8.06
C LYS A 102 4.73 -4.84 8.41
N ASN A 103 3.87 -4.28 7.56
CA ASN A 103 3.40 -2.90 7.68
C ASN A 103 1.98 -2.82 8.26
N ASP A 104 1.74 -1.72 8.94
CA ASP A 104 0.41 -1.29 9.37
C ASP A 104 -0.32 -0.53 8.28
N ILE A 105 0.43 0.11 7.39
CA ILE A 105 -0.05 0.87 6.23
C ILE A 105 1.02 0.91 5.14
N ILE A 106 0.58 0.93 3.89
CA ILE A 106 1.43 1.21 2.72
C ILE A 106 1.12 2.62 2.22
N LEU A 107 2.15 3.39 1.88
CA LEU A 107 2.00 4.70 1.25
C LEU A 107 2.44 4.63 -0.21
N ASP A 108 1.58 5.11 -1.11
CA ASP A 108 1.84 5.17 -2.54
C ASP A 108 1.21 6.42 -3.17
N PHE A 109 1.88 7.55 -3.04
CA PHE A 109 1.40 8.88 -3.46
C PHE A 109 1.77 9.22 -4.92
N LYS A 110 1.79 8.26 -5.80
CA LYS A 110 2.14 8.45 -7.21
C LYS A 110 1.30 9.53 -7.89
N PHE A 111 1.94 10.27 -8.80
CA PHE A 111 1.30 11.30 -9.65
C PHE A 111 0.68 10.74 -10.93
N THR A 112 0.87 9.48 -11.23
CA THR A 112 0.44 8.89 -12.50
C THR A 112 -0.67 7.87 -12.31
N ASN A 113 -1.58 7.78 -13.29
CA ASN A 113 -2.61 6.74 -13.38
C ASN A 113 -2.06 5.36 -13.78
N ASN A 114 -0.74 5.20 -13.75
CA ASN A 114 -0.14 3.92 -14.04
C ASN A 114 -0.60 2.87 -13.05
N PHE A 115 -0.65 1.63 -13.53
CA PHE A 115 -0.99 0.47 -12.75
C PHE A 115 -0.32 0.49 -11.37
N ASN A 116 -1.15 0.62 -10.33
CA ASN A 116 -0.65 0.69 -8.96
C ASN A 116 -0.65 -0.71 -8.32
N TYR A 117 0.46 -1.41 -8.51
CA TYR A 117 0.65 -2.76 -7.96
C TYR A 117 0.56 -2.76 -6.43
N ASN A 118 1.08 -1.71 -5.77
CA ASN A 118 1.04 -1.62 -4.31
C ASN A 118 -0.38 -1.57 -3.77
N PHE A 119 -1.29 -0.82 -4.41
CA PHE A 119 -2.69 -0.78 -4.04
C PHE A 119 -3.36 -2.15 -4.20
N LEU A 120 -3.18 -2.80 -5.35
CA LEU A 120 -3.79 -4.09 -5.62
C LEU A 120 -3.28 -5.18 -4.67
N LEU A 121 -1.98 -5.19 -4.39
CA LEU A 121 -1.39 -6.14 -3.44
C LEU A 121 -1.85 -5.85 -2.00
N SER A 122 -1.97 -4.58 -1.62
CA SER A 122 -2.51 -4.18 -0.32
C SER A 122 -3.96 -4.62 -0.15
N ALA A 123 -4.80 -4.45 -1.19
CA ALA A 123 -6.17 -4.93 -1.19
C ALA A 123 -6.23 -6.47 -1.09
N GLU A 124 -5.33 -7.18 -1.77
CA GLU A 124 -5.23 -8.64 -1.70
C GLU A 124 -4.83 -9.13 -0.31
N LEU A 125 -3.87 -8.46 0.33
CA LEU A 125 -3.37 -8.82 1.66
C LEU A 125 -4.18 -8.20 2.80
N GLN A 126 -5.18 -7.37 2.47
CA GLN A 126 -5.98 -6.62 3.44
C GLN A 126 -5.10 -5.72 4.35
N ILE A 127 -4.12 -5.06 3.75
CA ILE A 127 -3.28 -4.10 4.44
C ILE A 127 -3.82 -2.70 4.13
N PRO A 128 -4.06 -1.83 5.11
CA PRO A 128 -4.41 -0.45 4.87
C PRO A 128 -3.40 0.24 3.95
N VAL A 129 -3.90 1.11 3.08
CA VAL A 129 -3.08 1.81 2.09
C VAL A 129 -3.56 3.24 1.93
N ALA A 130 -2.63 4.18 1.73
CA ALA A 130 -2.93 5.54 1.29
C ALA A 130 -2.36 5.73 -0.12
N ILE A 131 -3.20 6.18 -1.05
CA ILE A 131 -2.85 6.31 -2.47
C ILE A 131 -3.08 7.73 -2.96
N GLY A 132 -2.35 8.15 -3.99
CA GLY A 132 -2.54 9.43 -4.65
C GLY A 132 -3.91 9.54 -5.34
N ASN A 133 -4.38 10.77 -5.52
CA ASN A 133 -5.68 11.09 -6.14
C ASN A 133 -5.73 10.89 -7.67
N THR A 134 -4.64 10.48 -8.27
CA THR A 134 -4.53 10.25 -9.72
C THR A 134 -4.98 8.85 -10.15
N THR A 135 -5.52 8.04 -9.25
CA THR A 135 -5.93 6.68 -9.56
C THR A 135 -7.37 6.63 -10.06
N ASP A 136 -7.63 5.76 -11.04
CA ASP A 136 -8.96 5.48 -11.60
C ASP A 136 -9.65 4.23 -11.00
N TYR A 137 -9.06 3.63 -9.97
CA TYR A 137 -9.55 2.38 -9.36
C TYR A 137 -10.99 2.46 -8.84
N PHE A 138 -11.47 3.66 -8.55
CA PHE A 138 -12.82 3.89 -8.04
C PHE A 138 -13.83 4.32 -9.10
N GLU A 139 -13.42 4.57 -10.35
CA GLU A 139 -14.32 5.00 -11.42
C GLU A 139 -15.34 3.92 -11.79
N ASN A 140 -14.88 2.68 -11.96
CA ASN A 140 -15.71 1.55 -12.35
C ASN A 140 -16.07 0.62 -11.20
N CYS A 141 -15.43 0.77 -10.06
CA CYS A 141 -15.63 -0.04 -8.87
C CYS A 141 -15.89 0.85 -7.66
N ASN A 142 -17.03 1.50 -7.66
CA ASN A 142 -17.38 2.52 -6.67
C ASN A 142 -17.38 1.97 -5.23
N ASN A 143 -16.56 2.56 -4.39
CA ASN A 143 -16.57 2.41 -2.94
C ASN A 143 -16.25 3.77 -2.32
N ASP A 144 -17.30 4.55 -2.07
CA ASP A 144 -17.18 5.93 -1.58
C ASP A 144 -16.44 6.01 -0.25
N TYR A 145 -16.61 5.00 0.61
CA TYR A 145 -15.90 4.96 1.88
C TYR A 145 -14.38 4.88 1.66
N LEU A 146 -13.91 3.95 0.83
CA LEU A 146 -12.48 3.84 0.52
C LEU A 146 -11.98 5.08 -0.18
N LYS A 147 -12.66 5.54 -1.23
CA LYS A 147 -12.26 6.73 -1.98
C LYS A 147 -12.04 7.93 -1.07
N ASN A 148 -12.97 8.17 -0.15
CA ASN A 148 -12.90 9.32 0.77
C ASN A 148 -11.94 9.12 1.95
N THR A 149 -11.51 7.89 2.22
CA THR A 149 -10.67 7.59 3.40
C THR A 149 -9.21 7.39 3.04
N ILE A 150 -8.89 6.71 1.92
CA ILE A 150 -7.53 6.30 1.60
C ILE A 150 -6.87 7.13 0.50
N VAL A 151 -7.66 7.94 -0.24
CA VAL A 151 -7.10 8.80 -1.29
C VAL A 151 -6.59 10.09 -0.66
N VAL A 152 -5.32 10.38 -0.91
CA VAL A 152 -4.66 11.61 -0.53
C VAL A 152 -4.49 12.49 -1.75
N ASN A 153 -4.57 13.80 -1.58
CA ASN A 153 -4.11 14.71 -2.62
C ASN A 153 -2.58 14.73 -2.58
N ALA A 154 -1.95 14.19 -3.60
CA ALA A 154 -0.49 14.09 -3.66
C ALA A 154 0.23 15.44 -3.65
N GLU A 155 -0.48 16.53 -3.98
CA GLU A 155 0.01 17.90 -3.95
C GLU A 155 -0.21 18.58 -2.58
N ASP A 156 -0.98 17.98 -1.69
CA ASP A 156 -1.25 18.53 -0.37
C ASP A 156 -0.01 18.56 0.50
N ASN A 157 -0.06 19.46 1.45
CA ASN A 157 1.00 19.58 2.42
C ASN A 157 1.10 18.33 3.31
N PRO A 158 2.30 17.93 3.73
CA PRO A 158 2.54 16.74 4.54
C PRO A 158 1.71 16.64 5.83
N ASP A 159 1.33 17.76 6.46
CA ASP A 159 0.49 17.74 7.65
C ASP A 159 -0.96 17.31 7.34
N MET A 160 -1.48 17.66 6.18
CA MET A 160 -2.79 17.18 5.73
C MET A 160 -2.75 15.68 5.45
N ASN A 161 -1.72 15.21 4.75
CA ASN A 161 -1.52 13.79 4.48
C ASN A 161 -1.37 12.98 5.78
N LYS A 162 -0.68 13.52 6.77
CA LYS A 162 -0.58 12.93 8.11
C LYS A 162 -1.96 12.65 8.70
N LYS A 163 -2.89 13.61 8.67
CA LYS A 163 -4.24 13.45 9.23
C LYS A 163 -4.99 12.29 8.56
N ILE A 164 -4.84 12.16 7.24
CA ILE A 164 -5.42 11.04 6.48
C ILE A 164 -4.79 9.73 6.93
N ILE A 165 -3.46 9.66 7.03
CA ILE A 165 -2.75 8.45 7.46
C ILE A 165 -3.15 8.04 8.89
N GLU A 166 -3.23 9.00 9.82
CA GLU A 166 -3.67 8.73 11.19
C GLU A 166 -5.11 8.21 11.20
N ASN A 167 -6.02 8.81 10.44
CA ASN A 167 -7.38 8.30 10.30
C ASN A 167 -7.43 6.87 9.72
N ILE A 168 -6.58 6.55 8.74
CA ILE A 168 -6.46 5.20 8.20
C ILE A 168 -6.01 4.21 9.28
N LEU A 169 -5.00 4.60 10.06
CA LEU A 169 -4.45 3.77 11.13
C LEU A 169 -5.47 3.52 12.25
N ASP A 170 -6.30 4.51 12.58
CA ASP A 170 -7.34 4.39 13.60
C ASP A 170 -8.53 3.55 13.12
N ASN A 171 -8.77 3.48 11.81
CA ASN A 171 -9.89 2.75 11.21
C ASN A 171 -9.47 1.47 10.46
N LYS A 172 -8.34 0.87 10.80
CA LYS A 172 -7.72 -0.26 10.08
C LYS A 172 -8.73 -1.38 9.75
N GLU A 173 -9.48 -1.84 10.70
CA GLU A 173 -10.36 -3.02 10.50
C GLU A 173 -11.49 -2.71 9.51
N LYS A 174 -12.08 -1.54 9.60
CA LYS A 174 -13.11 -1.11 8.64
C LYS A 174 -12.54 -0.94 7.23
N ILE A 175 -11.30 -0.44 7.12
CA ILE A 175 -10.62 -0.32 5.82
C ILE A 175 -10.32 -1.68 5.24
N LYS A 176 -9.82 -2.63 6.02
CA LYS A 176 -9.57 -4.02 5.57
C LYS A 176 -10.83 -4.69 5.02
N GLU A 177 -11.95 -4.53 5.71
CA GLU A 177 -13.25 -5.05 5.26
C GLU A 177 -13.66 -4.43 3.92
N ASN A 178 -13.56 -3.12 3.80
CA ASN A 178 -13.90 -2.41 2.57
C ASN A 178 -12.93 -2.72 1.41
N LEU A 179 -11.65 -2.93 1.67
CA LEU A 179 -10.68 -3.40 0.66
C LEU A 179 -11.06 -4.80 0.14
N LYS A 180 -11.53 -5.68 1.02
CA LYS A 180 -12.04 -7.00 0.61
C LYS A 180 -13.25 -6.88 -0.31
N ILE A 181 -14.24 -6.08 0.07
CA ILE A 181 -15.46 -5.84 -0.72
C ILE A 181 -15.10 -5.21 -2.08
N TRP A 182 -14.25 -4.20 -2.08
CA TRP A 182 -13.77 -3.56 -3.31
C TRP A 182 -13.09 -4.56 -4.23
N LYS A 183 -12.19 -5.38 -3.71
CA LYS A 183 -11.46 -6.40 -4.47
C LYS A 183 -12.39 -7.41 -5.13
N GLU A 184 -13.37 -7.92 -4.41
CA GLU A 184 -14.35 -8.87 -4.94
C GLU A 184 -15.15 -8.26 -6.10
N LYS A 185 -15.60 -7.02 -5.96
CA LYS A 185 -16.31 -6.29 -7.01
C LYS A 185 -15.40 -6.03 -8.22
N TYR A 186 -14.17 -5.56 -7.99
CA TYR A 186 -13.19 -5.32 -9.04
C TYR A 186 -12.90 -6.58 -9.86
N ASN A 187 -12.68 -7.71 -9.19
CA ASN A 187 -12.43 -8.99 -9.85
C ASN A 187 -13.62 -9.48 -10.69
N ASN A 188 -14.86 -9.22 -10.25
CA ASN A 188 -16.05 -9.59 -11.01
C ASN A 188 -16.17 -8.74 -12.29
N ILE A 189 -16.00 -7.43 -12.20
CA ILE A 189 -15.98 -6.53 -13.36
C ILE A 189 -14.87 -6.95 -14.34
N ALA A 190 -13.71 -7.28 -13.84
CA ALA A 190 -12.58 -7.73 -14.64
C ALA A 190 -12.90 -9.03 -15.42
N LYS A 191 -13.54 -10.01 -14.77
CA LYS A 191 -13.97 -11.25 -15.41
C LYS A 191 -15.02 -11.00 -16.50
N GLU A 192 -16.01 -10.15 -16.22
CA GLU A 192 -17.04 -9.81 -17.21
C GLU A 192 -16.44 -9.15 -18.45
N ASN A 193 -15.49 -8.22 -18.25
CA ASN A 193 -14.82 -7.57 -19.37
C ASN A 193 -13.99 -8.54 -20.20
N LEU A 194 -13.25 -9.47 -19.56
CA LEU A 194 -12.54 -10.53 -20.27
C LEU A 194 -13.47 -11.43 -21.08
N GLN A 195 -14.61 -11.83 -20.50
CA GLN A 195 -15.59 -12.66 -21.20
C GLN A 195 -16.21 -11.97 -22.42
N LYS A 196 -16.37 -10.64 -22.37
CA LYS A 196 -16.83 -9.85 -23.54
C LYS A 196 -15.77 -9.84 -24.64
N MET A 197 -14.50 -9.59 -24.29
CA MET A 197 -13.38 -9.55 -25.26
C MET A 197 -13.13 -10.89 -25.98
N VAL A 198 -13.44 -12.01 -25.35
CA VAL A 198 -13.26 -13.36 -25.95
C VAL A 198 -14.44 -13.72 -26.88
N LYS A 199 -15.58 -13.05 -26.77
CA LYS A 199 -16.77 -13.29 -27.60
C LYS A 199 -16.83 -12.42 -28.87
N GLU A 200 -16.01 -11.38 -28.94
CA GLU A 200 -15.78 -10.57 -30.14
C GLU A 200 -14.65 -11.16 -30.99
#